data_a7175b5ef3eb4a1dc9b122b3c0dc5047
#
_entry.id   a7175b5ef3eb4a1dc9b122b3c0dc5047
#
_cell.length_a   1.000
_cell.length_b   1.000
_cell.length_c   1.000
_cell.angle_alpha   90.00
_cell.angle_beta   90.00
_cell.angle_gamma   90.00
#
_symmetry.space_group_name_H-M   'P 1'
#
loop_
_entity.id
_entity.type
_entity.pdbx_description
1 polymer ?
#
loop_
_entity_poly.entity_id
_entity_poly.type
_entity_poly.pdbx_seq_one_letter_code
_entity_poly.pdbx_strand_id
1 'polypeptide(L)'
;MFPSSVARPVYGLRVSGSIRTKIITGCAIVLAISVAGCGQQPSGGIQASPAPSGKDCTVKRLPLKNAGRLTVATDSPAYAPWFSDDNPNNGQGYESALIYAIGRKLGFSNDQVDWVDVPFNAAIAPGEKTFDLDINQVTITPQRRQNVDLTDPYFTSYQAVITVEGYKLAGDTSLDELKGGKLGAQADSTSLAAINDVIKPNVGPEALDTNDAAVSALEQQKIDGLVVDLPTAVEMTSGEVDGGLMVGRLPTPDGNPEQYGMALDHGSKLTGCINQTLATLRDDGTVASLQGKWLDLPDIPLLKG
;
A
#
# COMPACT_ATOMS: atom_id res chain seq x y z
N MET A 1 34.74 -3.08 -37.25
CA MET A 1 35.69 -2.03 -36.82
C MET A 1 35.15 -1.49 -35.49
N PHE A 2 35.68 -1.98 -34.40
CA PHE A 2 35.36 -1.48 -33.02
C PHE A 2 36.47 -0.53 -32.59
N PRO A 3 36.19 0.48 -31.78
CA PRO A 3 37.13 0.89 -30.76
C PRO A 3 36.50 0.92 -29.36
N SER A 4 37.07 0.15 -28.45
CA SER A 4 37.95 0.63 -27.35
C SER A 4 37.21 1.14 -26.11
N SER A 5 37.39 0.32 -25.09
CA SER A 5 37.10 0.53 -23.67
C SER A 5 37.79 1.80 -23.11
N VAL A 6 37.06 2.53 -22.23
CA VAL A 6 37.65 3.54 -21.35
C VAL A 6 37.44 3.10 -19.89
N ALA A 7 38.56 2.88 -19.22
CA ALA A 7 38.65 2.54 -17.82
C ALA A 7 38.38 3.77 -16.93
N ARG A 8 37.66 3.58 -15.82
CA ARG A 8 37.47 4.58 -14.75
C ARG A 8 38.46 4.36 -13.60
N PRO A 9 39.01 5.40 -13.03
CA PRO A 9 39.92 5.28 -11.88
C PRO A 9 39.15 5.08 -10.56
N VAL A 10 39.65 4.16 -9.74
CA VAL A 10 39.23 3.90 -8.36
C VAL A 10 39.99 4.87 -7.43
N TYR A 11 39.26 5.71 -6.69
CA TYR A 11 39.84 6.46 -5.59
C TYR A 11 39.52 5.76 -4.28
N GLY A 12 40.54 5.18 -3.66
CA GLY A 12 40.48 4.69 -2.29
C GLY A 12 40.78 5.80 -1.29
N LEU A 13 39.89 6.05 -0.34
CA LEU A 13 40.17 6.85 0.86
C LEU A 13 40.24 5.91 2.07
N ARG A 14 41.44 5.79 2.61
CA ARG A 14 41.69 5.24 3.96
C ARG A 14 41.52 6.35 4.97
N VAL A 15 40.65 6.12 5.96
CA VAL A 15 40.63 6.93 7.20
C VAL A 15 40.96 6.01 8.37
N SER A 16 42.12 6.23 8.96
CA SER A 16 42.56 5.63 10.21
C SER A 16 42.18 6.58 11.35
N GLY A 17 41.39 6.11 12.32
CA GLY A 17 41.03 6.86 13.53
C GLY A 17 41.10 5.98 14.77
N SER A 18 42.18 6.17 15.54
CA SER A 18 42.46 5.55 16.81
C SER A 18 41.50 6.05 17.91
N ILE A 19 40.77 5.14 18.56
CA ILE A 19 39.98 5.46 19.76
C ILE A 19 40.73 5.07 21.00
N ARG A 20 41.08 6.08 21.81
CA ARG A 20 41.67 5.91 23.15
C ARG A 20 40.55 5.68 24.16
N THR A 21 40.60 4.53 24.81
CA THR A 21 39.82 4.16 25.99
C THR A 21 40.23 4.96 27.19
N LYS A 22 39.30 5.64 27.89
CA LYS A 22 39.50 6.14 29.25
C LYS A 22 38.53 5.40 30.18
N ILE A 23 39.13 4.62 31.08
CA ILE A 23 38.49 4.00 32.22
C ILE A 23 38.37 5.05 33.32
N ILE A 24 37.18 5.28 33.85
CA ILE A 24 36.95 6.03 35.09
C ILE A 24 36.21 5.11 36.06
N THR A 25 36.89 4.73 37.11
CA THR A 25 36.40 4.04 38.30
C THR A 25 35.82 5.07 39.26
N GLY A 26 34.63 4.87 39.78
CA GLY A 26 34.07 5.77 40.80
C GLY A 26 32.89 5.19 41.56
N CYS A 27 33.16 4.68 42.72
CA CYS A 27 32.40 4.51 43.99
C CYS A 27 30.88 4.51 44.02
N ALA A 28 30.42 3.46 44.63
CA ALA A 28 29.10 3.24 45.19
C ALA A 28 28.76 4.19 46.36
N ILE A 29 27.53 4.70 46.40
CA ILE A 29 26.84 5.10 47.63
C ILE A 29 25.40 4.59 47.55
N VAL A 30 25.07 3.69 48.48
CA VAL A 30 23.73 3.17 48.74
C VAL A 30 23.00 4.19 49.64
N LEU A 31 21.87 4.69 49.22
CA LEU A 31 20.89 5.31 50.13
C LEU A 31 19.53 4.70 49.92
N ALA A 32 19.12 3.92 50.86
CA ALA A 32 17.76 3.38 50.97
C ALA A 32 16.86 4.48 51.56
N ILE A 33 15.81 4.87 50.82
CA ILE A 33 14.69 5.64 51.39
C ILE A 33 13.41 4.89 51.01
N SER A 34 12.81 4.30 52.07
CA SER A 34 11.50 3.70 52.03
C SER A 34 10.46 4.82 52.17
N VAL A 35 9.58 5.00 51.17
CA VAL A 35 8.34 5.74 51.33
C VAL A 35 7.16 4.90 50.83
N ALA A 36 6.38 4.40 51.77
CA ALA A 36 5.09 3.80 51.48
C ALA A 36 4.08 4.91 51.10
N GLY A 37 3.43 4.77 49.97
CA GLY A 37 2.34 5.64 49.53
C GLY A 37 1.38 4.85 48.66
N CYS A 38 0.28 4.36 49.29
CA CYS A 38 -0.87 3.80 48.59
C CYS A 38 -1.57 4.87 47.74
N GLY A 39 -1.72 4.58 46.45
CA GLY A 39 -2.54 5.34 45.53
C GLY A 39 -2.90 4.46 44.36
N GLN A 40 -3.91 3.59 44.52
CA GLN A 40 -4.46 2.80 43.43
C GLN A 40 -5.36 3.68 42.59
N GLN A 41 -4.89 4.05 41.37
CA GLN A 41 -5.74 4.54 40.29
C GLN A 41 -6.02 3.36 39.36
N PRO A 42 -7.27 3.07 39.04
CA PRO A 42 -7.56 2.07 38.01
C PRO A 42 -7.33 2.69 36.63
N SER A 43 -6.14 2.49 36.11
CA SER A 43 -5.87 2.70 34.67
C SER A 43 -6.54 1.55 33.91
N GLY A 44 -7.71 1.82 33.35
CA GLY A 44 -8.33 0.97 32.35
C GLY A 44 -7.47 0.98 31.06
N GLY A 45 -6.33 0.36 31.11
CA GLY A 45 -5.54 0.06 29.92
C GLY A 45 -6.24 -1.05 29.15
N ILE A 46 -6.68 -0.77 27.94
CA ILE A 46 -7.01 -1.80 26.96
C ILE A 46 -5.74 -2.64 26.82
N GLN A 47 -5.72 -3.82 27.45
CA GLN A 47 -4.64 -4.79 27.23
C GLN A 47 -4.79 -5.27 25.80
N ALA A 48 -3.91 -4.78 24.93
CA ALA A 48 -3.71 -5.39 23.62
C ALA A 48 -3.43 -6.88 23.86
N SER A 49 -4.26 -7.74 23.31
CA SER A 49 -4.02 -9.19 23.33
C SER A 49 -2.61 -9.44 22.76
N PRO A 50 -1.80 -10.32 23.38
CA PRO A 50 -0.49 -10.62 22.85
C PRO A 50 -0.62 -11.11 21.39
N ALA A 51 0.20 -10.60 20.51
CA ALA A 51 0.26 -11.05 19.12
C ALA A 51 0.40 -12.59 19.10
N PRO A 52 -0.34 -13.31 18.23
CA PRO A 52 -0.28 -14.76 18.15
C PRO A 52 1.16 -15.21 17.90
N SER A 53 1.62 -16.22 18.63
CA SER A 53 2.95 -16.79 18.43
C SER A 53 2.98 -17.60 17.13
N GLY A 54 4.12 -17.69 16.43
CA GLY A 54 4.24 -18.42 15.17
C GLY A 54 3.76 -19.88 15.22
N LYS A 55 3.58 -20.45 16.42
CA LYS A 55 2.99 -21.78 16.63
C LYS A 55 1.48 -21.81 16.42
N ASP A 56 0.82 -20.67 16.51
CA ASP A 56 -0.63 -20.55 16.36
C ASP A 56 -1.04 -20.19 14.92
N CYS A 57 -0.09 -19.71 14.10
CA CYS A 57 -0.31 -19.31 12.71
C CYS A 57 -0.14 -20.50 11.73
N THR A 58 -0.86 -21.58 11.94
CA THR A 58 -0.90 -22.75 11.03
C THR A 58 -2.31 -22.96 10.51
N VAL A 59 -2.46 -23.47 9.28
CA VAL A 59 -3.77 -23.68 8.60
C VAL A 59 -4.84 -24.26 9.54
N LYS A 60 -4.48 -25.24 10.38
CA LYS A 60 -5.42 -25.90 11.29
C LYS A 60 -5.91 -25.03 12.47
N ARG A 61 -5.19 -23.93 12.76
CA ARG A 61 -5.46 -23.05 13.90
C ARG A 61 -5.91 -21.65 13.51
N LEU A 62 -5.76 -21.31 12.23
CA LEU A 62 -6.22 -20.00 11.75
C LEU A 62 -7.74 -19.89 11.85
N PRO A 63 -8.26 -18.76 12.33
CA PRO A 63 -9.69 -18.49 12.42
C PRO A 63 -10.24 -18.07 11.05
N LEU A 64 -10.39 -19.02 10.15
CA LEU A 64 -10.81 -18.81 8.77
C LEU A 64 -12.32 -18.90 8.61
N LYS A 65 -12.89 -18.16 7.65
CA LYS A 65 -14.30 -18.27 7.25
C LYS A 65 -14.64 -19.67 6.77
N ASN A 66 -13.74 -20.27 5.99
CA ASN A 66 -13.84 -21.65 5.51
C ASN A 66 -12.66 -22.46 6.05
N ALA A 67 -12.93 -23.41 6.93
CA ALA A 67 -11.86 -24.18 7.59
C ALA A 67 -10.91 -24.84 6.58
N GLY A 68 -9.62 -24.50 6.69
CA GLY A 68 -8.57 -25.06 5.82
C GLY A 68 -8.45 -24.40 4.45
N ARG A 69 -9.20 -23.34 4.17
CA ARG A 69 -9.12 -22.53 2.93
C ARG A 69 -8.99 -21.06 3.28
N LEU A 70 -8.15 -20.34 2.57
CA LEU A 70 -7.97 -18.91 2.70
C LEU A 70 -8.86 -18.21 1.67
N THR A 71 -9.89 -17.51 2.15
CA THR A 71 -10.80 -16.74 1.29
C THR A 71 -10.28 -15.31 1.17
N VAL A 72 -9.85 -14.91 -0.02
CA VAL A 72 -9.27 -13.60 -0.32
C VAL A 72 -10.20 -12.81 -1.21
N ALA A 73 -10.50 -11.58 -0.81
CA ALA A 73 -11.29 -10.65 -1.60
C ALA A 73 -10.39 -9.70 -2.40
N THR A 74 -10.87 -9.29 -3.56
CA THR A 74 -10.41 -8.15 -4.35
C THR A 74 -11.57 -7.60 -5.17
N ASP A 75 -11.43 -6.41 -5.75
CA ASP A 75 -12.43 -5.82 -6.64
C ASP A 75 -12.41 -6.50 -8.04
N SER A 76 -13.44 -6.30 -8.83
CA SER A 76 -13.53 -6.77 -10.20
C SER A 76 -13.96 -5.59 -11.10
N PRO A 77 -13.22 -5.30 -12.21
CA PRO A 77 -12.02 -6.02 -12.67
C PRO A 77 -10.80 -5.86 -11.77
N ALA A 78 -9.94 -6.88 -11.73
CA ALA A 78 -8.68 -6.89 -11.00
C ALA A 78 -7.55 -6.38 -11.92
N TYR A 79 -7.08 -5.16 -11.68
CA TYR A 79 -6.19 -4.42 -12.59
C TYR A 79 -4.72 -4.80 -12.48
N ALA A 80 -4.02 -4.74 -13.63
CA ALA A 80 -2.58 -4.68 -13.65
C ALA A 80 -2.07 -3.34 -13.04
N PRO A 81 -0.88 -3.32 -12.47
CA PRO A 81 0.10 -4.39 -12.30
C PRO A 81 -0.13 -5.27 -11.06
N TRP A 82 -1.23 -5.06 -10.35
CA TRP A 82 -1.60 -5.76 -9.12
C TRP A 82 -2.04 -7.20 -9.40
N PHE A 83 -2.81 -7.36 -10.45
CA PHE A 83 -3.27 -8.64 -11.00
C PHE A 83 -3.03 -8.64 -12.52
N SER A 84 -2.80 -9.80 -13.13
CA SER A 84 -2.67 -9.92 -14.57
C SER A 84 -3.89 -10.60 -15.17
N ASP A 85 -4.30 -10.13 -16.34
CA ASP A 85 -5.40 -10.72 -17.14
C ASP A 85 -6.75 -10.73 -16.41
N ASP A 86 -7.02 -9.74 -15.54
CA ASP A 86 -8.23 -9.69 -14.69
C ASP A 86 -8.46 -11.04 -13.96
N ASN A 87 -7.40 -11.68 -13.51
CA ASN A 87 -7.47 -13.01 -12.93
C ASN A 87 -6.60 -13.14 -11.66
N PRO A 88 -7.17 -12.93 -10.48
CA PRO A 88 -6.44 -13.05 -9.23
C PRO A 88 -5.95 -14.47 -8.94
N ASN A 89 -6.56 -15.52 -9.57
CA ASN A 89 -6.20 -16.92 -9.33
C ASN A 89 -4.91 -17.36 -10.03
N ASN A 90 -4.37 -16.57 -10.96
CA ASN A 90 -3.23 -16.99 -11.79
C ASN A 90 -1.85 -16.85 -11.11
N GLY A 91 -1.79 -16.20 -9.94
CA GLY A 91 -0.53 -15.93 -9.23
C GLY A 91 0.35 -14.88 -9.93
N GLN A 92 -0.19 -14.11 -10.87
CA GLN A 92 0.51 -13.08 -11.62
C GLN A 92 -0.03 -11.69 -11.26
N GLY A 93 0.85 -10.69 -11.30
CA GLY A 93 0.64 -9.40 -10.67
C GLY A 93 1.14 -9.37 -9.23
N TYR A 94 1.39 -8.18 -8.71
CA TYR A 94 2.04 -8.04 -7.41
C TYR A 94 1.20 -8.60 -6.26
N GLU A 95 -0.08 -8.24 -6.18
CA GLU A 95 -0.96 -8.64 -5.07
C GLU A 95 -1.34 -10.11 -5.15
N SER A 96 -1.67 -10.63 -6.35
CA SER A 96 -1.90 -12.06 -6.53
C SER A 96 -0.68 -12.88 -6.08
N ALA A 97 0.51 -12.55 -6.58
CA ALA A 97 1.75 -13.25 -6.21
C ALA A 97 2.06 -13.16 -4.71
N LEU A 98 1.79 -12.01 -4.07
CA LEU A 98 1.99 -11.81 -2.64
C LEU A 98 1.05 -12.70 -1.81
N ILE A 99 -0.23 -12.80 -2.17
CA ILE A 99 -1.19 -13.69 -1.49
C ILE A 99 -0.75 -15.15 -1.56
N TYR A 100 -0.31 -15.62 -2.73
CA TYR A 100 0.20 -16.99 -2.83
C TYR A 100 1.51 -17.19 -2.05
N ALA A 101 2.36 -16.17 -1.93
CA ALA A 101 3.54 -16.25 -1.06
C ALA A 101 3.15 -16.33 0.42
N ILE A 102 2.18 -15.51 0.87
CA ILE A 102 1.61 -15.56 2.23
C ILE A 102 0.98 -16.93 2.49
N GLY A 103 0.11 -17.40 1.58
CA GLY A 103 -0.55 -18.70 1.70
C GLY A 103 0.43 -19.83 1.89
N ARG A 104 1.44 -19.94 1.03
CA ARG A 104 2.51 -20.98 1.15
C ARG A 104 3.25 -20.89 2.48
N LYS A 105 3.55 -19.66 2.95
CA LYS A 105 4.26 -19.47 4.23
C LYS A 105 3.43 -19.88 5.43
N LEU A 106 2.10 -19.72 5.37
CA LEU A 106 1.15 -20.20 6.37
C LEU A 106 0.85 -21.70 6.26
N GLY A 107 1.26 -22.35 5.16
CA GLY A 107 1.10 -23.80 4.92
C GLY A 107 -0.09 -24.19 4.05
N PHE A 108 -0.71 -23.22 3.33
CA PHE A 108 -1.70 -23.50 2.31
C PHE A 108 -1.03 -23.94 0.99
N SER A 109 -1.64 -24.88 0.30
CA SER A 109 -1.39 -25.10 -1.12
C SER A 109 -2.13 -24.04 -1.96
N ASN A 110 -1.73 -23.84 -3.21
CA ASN A 110 -2.34 -22.80 -4.04
C ASN A 110 -3.85 -23.06 -4.29
N ASP A 111 -4.27 -24.32 -4.38
CA ASP A 111 -5.67 -24.74 -4.53
C ASP A 111 -6.52 -24.52 -3.26
N GLN A 112 -5.90 -24.16 -2.14
CA GLN A 112 -6.58 -23.79 -0.90
C GLN A 112 -6.76 -22.28 -0.75
N VAL A 113 -6.42 -21.48 -1.75
CA VAL A 113 -6.69 -20.04 -1.81
C VAL A 113 -7.91 -19.82 -2.70
N ASP A 114 -8.98 -19.32 -2.12
CA ASP A 114 -10.23 -18.98 -2.83
C ASP A 114 -10.31 -17.47 -3.00
N TRP A 115 -10.52 -17.01 -4.24
CA TRP A 115 -10.75 -15.61 -4.52
C TRP A 115 -12.25 -15.32 -4.65
N VAL A 116 -12.67 -14.16 -4.13
CA VAL A 116 -14.06 -13.67 -4.22
C VAL A 116 -14.06 -12.20 -4.63
N ASP A 117 -15.02 -11.85 -5.50
CA ASP A 117 -15.19 -10.47 -5.94
C ASP A 117 -15.95 -9.68 -4.86
N VAL A 118 -15.35 -8.61 -4.37
CA VAL A 118 -15.96 -7.71 -3.40
C VAL A 118 -15.63 -6.28 -3.81
N PRO A 119 -16.64 -5.42 -4.06
CA PRO A 119 -16.40 -4.02 -4.40
C PRO A 119 -15.54 -3.31 -3.34
N PHE A 120 -14.61 -2.45 -3.77
CA PHE A 120 -13.66 -1.74 -2.91
C PHE A 120 -14.33 -1.10 -1.68
N ASN A 121 -15.42 -0.35 -1.89
CA ASN A 121 -16.14 0.33 -0.81
C ASN A 121 -16.76 -0.65 0.19
N ALA A 122 -17.20 -1.83 -0.25
CA ALA A 122 -17.75 -2.87 0.62
C ALA A 122 -16.65 -3.54 1.47
N ALA A 123 -15.47 -3.73 0.90
CA ALA A 123 -14.33 -4.32 1.61
C ALA A 123 -13.89 -3.47 2.82
N ILE A 124 -13.92 -2.14 2.71
CA ILE A 124 -13.52 -1.19 3.76
C ILE A 124 -14.67 -0.68 4.65
N ALA A 125 -15.92 -1.03 4.33
CA ALA A 125 -17.10 -0.63 5.10
C ALA A 125 -17.12 -1.29 6.51
N PRO A 126 -17.81 -0.73 7.50
CA PRO A 126 -18.02 -1.41 8.79
C PRO A 126 -18.89 -2.66 8.62
N GLY A 127 -18.75 -3.61 9.53
CA GLY A 127 -19.55 -4.84 9.57
C GLY A 127 -18.75 -6.10 9.27
N GLU A 128 -19.41 -7.26 9.47
CA GLU A 128 -18.80 -8.57 9.26
C GLU A 128 -18.50 -8.81 7.77
N LYS A 129 -17.31 -9.36 7.50
CA LYS A 129 -16.86 -9.70 6.14
C LYS A 129 -17.16 -11.16 5.80
N THR A 130 -17.33 -11.44 4.51
CA THR A 130 -17.52 -12.79 3.97
C THR A 130 -16.20 -13.47 3.58
N PHE A 131 -15.09 -12.76 3.71
CA PHE A 131 -13.74 -13.16 3.36
C PHE A 131 -12.81 -13.14 4.59
N ASP A 132 -11.66 -13.79 4.50
CA ASP A 132 -10.64 -13.78 5.55
C ASP A 132 -9.80 -12.51 5.51
N LEU A 133 -9.43 -12.05 4.31
CA LEU A 133 -8.76 -10.79 4.04
C LEU A 133 -9.09 -10.28 2.64
N ASP A 134 -9.00 -8.97 2.47
CA ASP A 134 -9.07 -8.27 1.20
C ASP A 134 -7.70 -7.67 0.86
N ILE A 135 -7.29 -7.77 -0.40
CA ILE A 135 -6.09 -7.14 -0.94
C ILE A 135 -6.46 -6.41 -2.23
N ASN A 136 -6.45 -5.08 -2.17
CA ASN A 136 -6.96 -4.22 -3.24
C ASN A 136 -6.42 -2.79 -3.06
N GLN A 137 -5.12 -2.63 -2.96
CA GLN A 137 -4.41 -1.35 -2.78
C GLN A 137 -5.01 -0.47 -1.65
N VAL A 138 -5.50 -1.10 -0.58
CA VAL A 138 -6.19 -0.38 0.49
C VAL A 138 -5.21 0.48 1.28
N THR A 139 -5.25 1.78 1.09
CA THR A 139 -4.43 2.74 1.86
C THR A 139 -4.79 2.67 3.34
N ILE A 140 -3.77 2.54 4.17
CA ILE A 140 -3.89 2.53 5.63
C ILE A 140 -4.20 3.95 6.11
N THR A 141 -5.42 4.17 6.59
CA THR A 141 -5.84 5.44 7.18
C THR A 141 -6.43 5.26 8.57
N PRO A 142 -6.34 6.28 9.45
CA PRO A 142 -6.99 6.22 10.76
C PRO A 142 -8.51 6.01 10.67
N GLN A 143 -9.16 6.54 9.63
CA GLN A 143 -10.59 6.39 9.40
C GLN A 143 -10.94 4.94 9.05
N ARG A 144 -10.22 4.30 8.12
CA ARG A 144 -10.45 2.91 7.73
C ARG A 144 -10.22 1.94 8.89
N ARG A 145 -9.22 2.22 9.74
CA ARG A 145 -8.95 1.43 10.96
C ARG A 145 -10.09 1.44 12.00
N GLN A 146 -11.07 2.33 11.89
CA GLN A 146 -12.27 2.31 12.74
C GLN A 146 -13.27 1.24 12.27
N ASN A 147 -13.22 0.86 11.02
CA ASN A 147 -14.17 -0.05 10.39
C ASN A 147 -13.62 -1.47 10.21
N VAL A 148 -12.34 -1.58 9.90
CA VAL A 148 -11.65 -2.84 9.56
C VAL A 148 -10.28 -2.89 10.22
N ASP A 149 -9.76 -4.08 10.44
CA ASP A 149 -8.34 -4.25 10.71
C ASP A 149 -7.56 -4.05 9.41
N LEU A 150 -6.44 -3.35 9.50
CA LEU A 150 -5.49 -3.22 8.41
C LEU A 150 -4.15 -3.81 8.84
N THR A 151 -3.57 -4.64 7.99
CA THR A 151 -2.26 -5.23 8.26
C THR A 151 -1.14 -4.18 8.32
N ASP A 152 0.06 -4.62 8.65
CA ASP A 152 1.28 -3.86 8.38
C ASP A 152 1.41 -3.61 6.87
N PRO A 153 2.01 -2.47 6.44
CA PRO A 153 2.02 -2.10 5.04
C PRO A 153 2.80 -3.11 4.19
N TYR A 154 2.23 -3.56 3.07
CA TYR A 154 2.93 -4.41 2.10
C TYR A 154 3.53 -3.63 0.92
N PHE A 155 3.06 -2.39 0.70
CA PHE A 155 3.55 -1.51 -0.35
C PHE A 155 3.45 -0.04 0.08
N THR A 156 4.18 0.82 -0.64
CA THR A 156 4.18 2.28 -0.45
C THR A 156 4.01 2.97 -1.79
N SER A 157 3.03 3.87 -1.90
CA SER A 157 2.66 4.54 -3.14
C SER A 157 2.45 6.05 -2.99
N TYR A 158 2.17 6.67 -4.12
CA TYR A 158 1.76 8.06 -4.26
C TYR A 158 0.54 8.13 -5.17
N GLN A 159 -0.19 9.23 -5.13
CA GLN A 159 -1.22 9.54 -6.10
C GLN A 159 -0.60 10.19 -7.35
N ALA A 160 -1.17 9.89 -8.52
CA ALA A 160 -0.75 10.47 -9.78
C ALA A 160 -1.96 10.95 -10.59
N VAL A 161 -1.73 11.91 -11.45
CA VAL A 161 -2.74 12.45 -12.38
C VAL A 161 -2.39 11.98 -13.77
N ILE A 162 -3.37 11.40 -14.46
CA ILE A 162 -3.29 11.07 -15.88
C ILE A 162 -4.34 11.85 -16.68
N THR A 163 -4.07 12.03 -17.96
CA THR A 163 -4.95 12.65 -18.94
C THR A 163 -4.78 11.97 -20.30
N VAL A 164 -5.36 12.52 -21.35
CA VAL A 164 -5.20 12.05 -22.73
C VAL A 164 -4.56 13.14 -23.58
N GLU A 165 -3.79 12.75 -24.58
CA GLU A 165 -3.17 13.67 -25.52
C GLU A 165 -4.24 14.57 -26.18
N GLY A 166 -3.97 15.89 -26.20
CA GLY A 166 -4.89 16.87 -26.73
C GLY A 166 -6.03 17.31 -25.79
N TYR A 167 -6.13 16.71 -24.59
CA TYR A 167 -7.08 17.19 -23.58
C TYR A 167 -6.54 18.40 -22.84
N LYS A 168 -7.43 19.05 -22.08
CA LYS A 168 -7.17 20.31 -21.39
C LYS A 168 -5.95 20.30 -20.46
N LEU A 169 -5.69 19.16 -19.79
CA LEU A 169 -4.60 19.03 -18.84
C LEU A 169 -3.32 18.46 -19.47
N ALA A 170 -3.32 18.18 -20.76
CA ALA A 170 -2.15 17.70 -21.46
C ALA A 170 -1.07 18.81 -21.52
N GLY A 171 0.06 18.57 -20.82
CA GLY A 171 1.15 19.54 -20.71
C GLY A 171 1.15 20.37 -19.43
N ASP A 172 0.13 20.24 -18.56
CA ASP A 172 0.15 20.84 -17.23
C ASP A 172 1.30 20.26 -16.40
N THR A 173 1.92 21.09 -15.55
CA THR A 173 3.10 20.71 -14.76
C THR A 173 3.00 21.16 -13.29
N SER A 174 1.90 21.77 -12.91
CA SER A 174 1.67 22.31 -11.58
C SER A 174 0.27 22.04 -11.06
N LEU A 175 0.11 22.07 -9.73
CA LEU A 175 -1.20 21.92 -9.08
C LEU A 175 -2.17 23.06 -9.46
N ASP A 176 -1.64 24.28 -9.68
CA ASP A 176 -2.47 25.42 -10.02
C ASP A 176 -3.12 25.28 -11.41
N GLU A 177 -2.41 24.70 -12.37
CA GLU A 177 -2.93 24.41 -13.71
C GLU A 177 -4.05 23.36 -13.63
N LEU A 178 -3.91 22.33 -12.80
CA LEU A 178 -4.92 21.28 -12.60
C LEU A 178 -6.24 21.80 -12.03
N LYS A 179 -6.25 22.94 -11.30
CA LYS A 179 -7.47 23.51 -10.72
C LYS A 179 -8.54 23.88 -11.75
N GLY A 180 -8.12 24.13 -12.97
CA GLY A 180 -9.04 24.44 -14.07
C GLY A 180 -9.74 23.22 -14.65
N GLY A 181 -9.22 22.02 -14.45
CA GLY A 181 -9.75 20.78 -15.01
C GLY A 181 -10.88 20.18 -14.19
N LYS A 182 -11.74 19.41 -14.86
CA LYS A 182 -12.69 18.53 -14.23
C LYS A 182 -11.99 17.20 -13.97
N LEU A 183 -11.76 16.86 -12.70
CA LEU A 183 -11.04 15.65 -12.30
C LEU A 183 -12.00 14.57 -11.82
N GLY A 184 -11.62 13.32 -11.95
CA GLY A 184 -12.36 12.18 -11.43
C GLY A 184 -11.44 11.18 -10.72
N ALA A 185 -12.05 10.35 -9.89
CA ALA A 185 -11.42 9.21 -9.23
C ALA A 185 -12.47 8.21 -8.75
N GLN A 186 -12.04 7.00 -8.37
CA GLN A 186 -12.94 6.04 -7.76
C GLN A 186 -13.49 6.56 -6.42
N ALA A 187 -14.78 6.32 -6.19
CA ALA A 187 -15.45 6.68 -4.94
C ALA A 187 -14.78 6.01 -3.72
N ASP A 188 -14.79 6.71 -2.58
CA ASP A 188 -14.19 6.27 -1.30
C ASP A 188 -12.67 5.98 -1.35
N SER A 189 -12.00 6.28 -2.49
CA SER A 189 -10.55 6.17 -2.63
C SER A 189 -9.80 7.35 -2.00
N THR A 190 -8.52 7.16 -1.71
CA THR A 190 -7.61 8.26 -1.34
C THR A 190 -7.27 9.14 -2.53
N SER A 191 -7.44 8.63 -3.76
CA SER A 191 -7.33 9.42 -5.00
C SER A 191 -8.40 10.51 -5.05
N LEU A 192 -9.66 10.19 -4.72
CA LEU A 192 -10.73 11.19 -4.63
C LEU A 192 -10.46 12.21 -3.52
N ALA A 193 -9.95 11.75 -2.37
CA ALA A 193 -9.54 12.62 -1.28
C ALA A 193 -8.39 13.57 -1.72
N ALA A 194 -7.40 13.05 -2.46
CA ALA A 194 -6.28 13.84 -2.96
C ALA A 194 -6.73 14.95 -3.93
N ILE A 195 -7.74 14.70 -4.76
CA ILE A 195 -8.33 15.78 -5.58
C ILE A 195 -8.86 16.90 -4.69
N ASN A 196 -9.62 16.57 -3.65
CA ASN A 196 -10.25 17.56 -2.78
C ASN A 196 -9.27 18.29 -1.87
N ASP A 197 -8.26 17.57 -1.34
CA ASP A 197 -7.40 18.08 -0.28
C ASP A 197 -6.08 18.68 -0.80
N VAL A 198 -5.57 18.16 -1.93
CA VAL A 198 -4.29 18.55 -2.52
C VAL A 198 -4.49 19.48 -3.71
N ILE A 199 -5.24 19.04 -4.73
CA ILE A 199 -5.43 19.84 -5.97
C ILE A 199 -6.41 20.98 -5.73
N LYS A 200 -7.53 20.74 -5.07
CA LYS A 200 -8.60 21.73 -4.78
C LYS A 200 -9.13 22.39 -6.04
N PRO A 201 -9.69 21.62 -6.99
CA PRO A 201 -10.12 22.15 -8.26
C PRO A 201 -11.28 23.15 -8.10
N ASN A 202 -11.44 24.03 -9.08
CA ASN A 202 -12.52 25.03 -9.11
C ASN A 202 -13.92 24.40 -9.26
N VAL A 203 -13.97 23.17 -9.78
CA VAL A 203 -15.19 22.36 -9.93
C VAL A 203 -14.97 21.07 -9.16
N GLY A 204 -15.93 20.68 -8.32
CA GLY A 204 -15.83 19.44 -7.54
C GLY A 204 -15.58 18.21 -8.42
N PRO A 205 -14.81 17.24 -7.91
CA PRO A 205 -14.46 16.04 -8.68
C PRO A 205 -15.68 15.16 -8.95
N GLU A 206 -15.58 14.33 -10.00
CA GLU A 206 -16.51 13.24 -10.27
C GLU A 206 -16.06 11.99 -9.53
N ALA A 207 -16.94 11.48 -8.67
CA ALA A 207 -16.74 10.20 -8.00
C ALA A 207 -17.35 9.07 -8.84
N LEU A 208 -16.54 8.10 -9.26
CA LEU A 208 -16.92 6.99 -10.13
C LEU A 208 -16.94 5.69 -9.30
N ASP A 209 -17.84 4.77 -9.61
CA ASP A 209 -18.01 3.53 -8.83
C ASP A 209 -16.78 2.61 -8.94
N THR A 210 -16.13 2.58 -10.11
CA THR A 210 -14.96 1.74 -10.40
C THR A 210 -13.90 2.51 -11.19
N ASN A 211 -12.68 1.99 -11.25
CA ASN A 211 -11.64 2.53 -12.12
C ASN A 211 -12.01 2.42 -13.60
N ASP A 212 -12.71 1.35 -14.04
CA ASP A 212 -13.24 1.25 -15.42
C ASP A 212 -14.22 2.37 -15.76
N ALA A 213 -15.12 2.69 -14.83
CA ALA A 213 -16.03 3.80 -15.01
C ALA A 213 -15.25 5.14 -15.10
N ALA A 214 -14.15 5.26 -14.36
CA ALA A 214 -13.31 6.45 -14.40
C ALA A 214 -12.51 6.54 -15.71
N VAL A 215 -11.94 5.45 -16.20
CA VAL A 215 -11.31 5.37 -17.54
C VAL A 215 -12.31 5.73 -18.62
N SER A 216 -13.51 5.12 -18.61
CA SER A 216 -14.58 5.43 -19.57
C SER A 216 -15.02 6.89 -19.51
N ALA A 217 -15.04 7.52 -18.32
CA ALA A 217 -15.36 8.93 -18.18
C ALA A 217 -14.26 9.84 -18.77
N LEU A 218 -12.99 9.43 -18.62
CA LEU A 218 -11.85 10.13 -19.22
C LEU A 218 -11.90 10.03 -20.75
N GLU A 219 -12.03 8.84 -21.31
CA GLU A 219 -12.10 8.61 -22.77
C GLU A 219 -13.29 9.33 -23.44
N GLN A 220 -14.41 9.44 -22.72
CA GLN A 220 -15.59 10.18 -23.18
C GLN A 220 -15.54 11.69 -22.94
N GLN A 221 -14.40 12.21 -22.46
CA GLN A 221 -14.21 13.64 -22.12
C GLN A 221 -15.22 14.17 -21.09
N LYS A 222 -15.76 13.29 -20.24
CA LYS A 222 -16.62 13.70 -19.12
C LYS A 222 -15.79 14.29 -17.99
N ILE A 223 -14.52 13.84 -17.88
CA ILE A 223 -13.48 14.41 -17.03
C ILE A 223 -12.26 14.76 -17.89
N ASP A 224 -11.48 15.75 -17.46
CA ASP A 224 -10.25 16.19 -18.13
C ASP A 224 -9.02 15.41 -17.65
N GLY A 225 -9.11 14.83 -16.46
CA GLY A 225 -8.04 14.03 -15.86
C GLY A 225 -8.57 13.06 -14.81
N LEU A 226 -7.85 11.96 -14.65
CA LEU A 226 -8.12 10.91 -13.69
C LEU A 226 -6.99 10.86 -12.66
N VAL A 227 -7.34 10.77 -11.38
CA VAL A 227 -6.39 10.58 -10.28
C VAL A 227 -6.49 9.14 -9.79
N VAL A 228 -5.35 8.45 -9.79
CA VAL A 228 -5.21 7.05 -9.35
C VAL A 228 -3.84 6.87 -8.68
N ASP A 229 -3.64 5.71 -8.09
CA ASP A 229 -2.34 5.32 -7.56
C ASP A 229 -1.26 5.26 -8.63
N LEU A 230 -0.05 5.66 -8.30
CA LEU A 230 1.05 5.77 -9.26
C LEU A 230 1.31 4.49 -10.08
N PRO A 231 1.34 3.26 -9.50
CA PRO A 231 1.52 2.06 -10.32
C PRO A 231 0.37 1.84 -11.31
N THR A 232 -0.86 2.09 -10.89
CA THR A 232 -2.06 2.02 -11.75
C THR A 232 -2.00 3.07 -12.85
N ALA A 233 -1.57 4.30 -12.53
CA ALA A 233 -1.39 5.38 -13.51
C ALA A 233 -0.36 5.00 -14.60
N VAL A 234 0.75 4.36 -14.21
CA VAL A 234 1.78 3.87 -15.15
C VAL A 234 1.20 2.82 -16.08
N GLU A 235 0.45 1.87 -15.57
CA GLU A 235 -0.17 0.83 -16.38
C GLU A 235 -1.22 1.42 -17.33
N MET A 236 -2.12 2.25 -16.83
CA MET A 236 -3.16 2.91 -17.64
C MET A 236 -2.57 3.71 -18.80
N THR A 237 -1.49 4.46 -18.55
CA THR A 237 -0.82 5.25 -19.61
C THR A 237 0.06 4.42 -20.52
N SER A 238 0.38 3.18 -20.16
CA SER A 238 1.21 2.28 -20.98
C SER A 238 0.42 1.52 -22.03
N GLY A 239 -0.92 1.42 -21.92
CA GLY A 239 -1.68 0.69 -22.90
C GLY A 239 -3.18 0.51 -22.65
N GLU A 240 -3.70 0.86 -21.48
CA GLU A 240 -5.13 0.75 -21.19
C GLU A 240 -5.91 1.97 -21.71
N VAL A 241 -5.37 3.20 -21.49
CA VAL A 241 -5.96 4.44 -21.97
C VAL A 241 -5.31 4.84 -23.29
N ASP A 242 -6.06 4.87 -24.38
CA ASP A 242 -5.54 5.25 -25.70
C ASP A 242 -5.08 6.73 -25.69
N GLY A 243 -3.83 6.97 -26.03
CA GLY A 243 -3.21 8.30 -25.93
C GLY A 243 -3.02 8.81 -24.50
N GLY A 244 -3.05 7.91 -23.52
CA GLY A 244 -2.87 8.23 -22.10
C GLY A 244 -1.54 8.92 -21.80
N LEU A 245 -1.58 10.00 -21.02
CA LEU A 245 -0.42 10.80 -20.62
C LEU A 245 -0.35 10.91 -19.09
N MET A 246 0.84 10.67 -18.55
CA MET A 246 1.16 10.99 -17.18
C MET A 246 1.37 12.49 -17.01
N VAL A 247 0.52 13.17 -16.25
CA VAL A 247 0.70 14.59 -15.91
C VAL A 247 1.76 14.74 -14.82
N GLY A 248 1.64 13.96 -13.76
CA GLY A 248 2.64 13.94 -12.71
C GLY A 248 2.14 13.33 -11.40
N ARG A 249 3.04 13.24 -10.45
CA ARG A 249 2.80 12.72 -9.11
C ARG A 249 2.36 13.84 -8.16
N LEU A 250 1.33 13.59 -7.36
CA LEU A 250 0.86 14.55 -6.36
C LEU A 250 1.76 14.57 -5.12
N PRO A 251 1.94 15.73 -4.48
CA PRO A 251 2.54 15.80 -3.16
C PRO A 251 1.60 15.15 -2.12
N THR A 252 2.19 14.58 -1.09
CA THR A 252 1.44 14.06 0.05
C THR A 252 1.25 15.15 1.10
N PRO A 253 0.07 15.27 1.73
CA PRO A 253 -0.24 16.39 2.65
C PRO A 253 0.72 16.53 3.83
N ASP A 254 1.23 15.40 4.34
CA ASP A 254 2.13 15.32 5.49
C ASP A 254 3.58 14.98 5.10
N GLY A 255 3.88 14.92 3.79
CA GLY A 255 5.19 14.54 3.26
C GLY A 255 5.47 13.03 3.27
N ASN A 256 4.55 12.20 3.78
CA ASN A 256 4.70 10.76 3.82
C ASN A 256 3.92 10.09 2.68
N PRO A 257 4.51 9.11 1.99
CA PRO A 257 3.78 8.35 0.98
C PRO A 257 2.68 7.51 1.60
N GLU A 258 1.66 7.17 0.80
CA GLU A 258 0.61 6.27 1.20
C GLU A 258 1.14 4.84 1.40
N GLN A 259 0.55 4.12 2.33
CA GLN A 259 0.93 2.74 2.64
C GLN A 259 -0.30 1.84 2.46
N TYR A 260 -0.14 0.72 1.76
CA TYR A 260 -1.22 -0.24 1.55
C TYR A 260 -1.15 -1.39 2.54
N GLY A 261 -2.30 -1.72 3.13
CA GLY A 261 -2.51 -2.87 4.00
C GLY A 261 -3.65 -3.74 3.49
N MET A 262 -3.65 -5.00 3.88
CA MET A 262 -4.79 -5.88 3.64
C MET A 262 -5.86 -5.59 4.67
N ALA A 263 -7.15 -5.57 4.24
CA ALA A 263 -8.27 -5.33 5.14
C ALA A 263 -8.87 -6.67 5.62
N LEU A 264 -9.22 -6.72 6.91
CA LEU A 264 -9.83 -7.88 7.56
C LEU A 264 -11.01 -7.40 8.42
N ASP A 265 -11.83 -8.33 8.92
CA ASP A 265 -12.81 -8.00 9.93
C ASP A 265 -12.20 -7.20 11.09
N HIS A 266 -12.93 -6.23 11.58
CA HIS A 266 -12.48 -5.47 12.77
C HIS A 266 -12.28 -6.38 13.98
N GLY A 267 -11.08 -6.37 14.56
CA GLY A 267 -10.66 -7.24 15.65
C GLY A 267 -10.33 -8.67 15.22
N SER A 268 -10.00 -8.89 13.95
CA SER A 268 -9.62 -10.20 13.42
C SER A 268 -8.38 -10.77 14.08
N LYS A 269 -8.49 -12.00 14.59
CA LYS A 269 -7.32 -12.72 15.13
C LYS A 269 -6.34 -13.17 14.04
N LEU A 270 -6.75 -13.12 12.78
CA LEU A 270 -5.90 -13.47 11.64
C LEU A 270 -4.86 -12.36 11.35
N THR A 271 -5.18 -11.10 11.65
CA THR A 271 -4.32 -9.93 11.39
C THR A 271 -2.88 -10.13 11.90
N GLY A 272 -2.72 -10.64 13.12
CA GLY A 272 -1.40 -10.90 13.70
C GLY A 272 -0.60 -11.96 12.95
N CYS A 273 -1.27 -13.02 12.45
CA CYS A 273 -0.61 -14.06 11.66
C CYS A 273 -0.19 -13.55 10.28
N ILE A 274 -1.00 -12.73 9.64
CA ILE A 274 -0.66 -12.08 8.36
C ILE A 274 0.54 -11.14 8.54
N ASN A 275 0.54 -10.29 9.58
CA ASN A 275 1.65 -9.37 9.87
C ASN A 275 2.97 -10.12 10.12
N GLN A 276 2.94 -11.19 10.92
CA GLN A 276 4.12 -12.04 11.16
C GLN A 276 4.64 -12.68 9.85
N THR A 277 3.72 -13.11 9.01
CA THR A 277 4.06 -13.70 7.70
C THR A 277 4.67 -12.65 6.77
N LEU A 278 4.06 -11.46 6.68
CA LEU A 278 4.60 -10.32 5.93
C LEU A 278 6.01 -9.94 6.40
N ALA A 279 6.24 -9.86 7.71
CA ALA A 279 7.57 -9.58 8.26
C ALA A 279 8.59 -10.63 7.78
N THR A 280 8.23 -11.92 7.86
CA THR A 280 9.11 -13.00 7.39
C THR A 280 9.41 -12.91 5.88
N LEU A 281 8.39 -12.57 5.05
CA LEU A 281 8.56 -12.42 3.60
C LEU A 281 9.35 -11.16 3.21
N ARG A 282 9.39 -10.14 4.08
CA ARG A 282 10.30 -9.00 3.93
C ARG A 282 11.73 -9.40 4.27
N ASP A 283 11.92 -10.07 5.39
CA ASP A 283 13.25 -10.47 5.89
C ASP A 283 13.95 -11.44 4.94
N ASP A 284 13.20 -12.35 4.28
CA ASP A 284 13.76 -13.29 3.31
C ASP A 284 13.84 -12.72 1.87
N GLY A 285 13.47 -11.45 1.67
CA GLY A 285 13.57 -10.75 0.40
C GLY A 285 12.46 -11.03 -0.60
N THR A 286 11.47 -11.86 -0.24
CA THR A 286 10.36 -12.23 -1.15
C THR A 286 9.56 -10.99 -1.56
N VAL A 287 9.19 -10.10 -0.62
CA VAL A 287 8.43 -8.87 -0.93
C VAL A 287 9.21 -8.00 -1.92
N ALA A 288 10.50 -7.75 -1.67
CA ALA A 288 11.33 -6.94 -2.57
C ALA A 288 11.46 -7.56 -3.97
N SER A 289 11.59 -8.88 -4.06
CA SER A 289 11.65 -9.60 -5.33
C SER A 289 10.33 -9.48 -6.12
N LEU A 290 9.18 -9.56 -5.45
CA LEU A 290 7.88 -9.39 -6.09
C LEU A 290 7.66 -7.95 -6.54
N GLN A 291 8.06 -6.95 -5.73
CA GLN A 291 8.02 -5.54 -6.12
C GLN A 291 8.86 -5.28 -7.37
N GLY A 292 10.12 -5.73 -7.39
CA GLY A 292 10.99 -5.55 -8.54
C GLY A 292 10.54 -6.29 -9.80
N LYS A 293 9.73 -7.35 -9.65
CA LYS A 293 9.18 -8.08 -10.79
C LYS A 293 7.96 -7.41 -11.42
N TRP A 294 7.07 -6.85 -10.58
CA TRP A 294 5.75 -6.43 -11.02
C TRP A 294 5.54 -4.91 -11.00
N LEU A 295 6.32 -4.19 -10.20
CA LEU A 295 6.15 -2.76 -9.94
C LEU A 295 7.44 -1.99 -10.29
N ASP A 296 7.91 -2.14 -11.53
CA ASP A 296 9.04 -1.35 -12.07
C ASP A 296 8.53 0.04 -12.44
N LEU A 297 8.58 0.96 -11.47
CA LEU A 297 8.01 2.30 -11.60
C LEU A 297 9.07 3.28 -12.11
N PRO A 298 8.77 4.05 -13.18
CA PRO A 298 9.63 5.13 -13.63
C PRO A 298 9.65 6.27 -12.60
N ASP A 299 10.66 7.13 -12.67
CA ASP A 299 10.71 8.36 -11.89
C ASP A 299 9.72 9.39 -12.48
N ILE A 300 8.59 9.58 -11.80
CA ILE A 300 7.53 10.49 -12.21
C ILE A 300 7.70 11.84 -11.51
N PRO A 301 7.71 12.96 -12.27
CA PRO A 301 7.85 14.31 -11.72
C PRO A 301 6.80 14.62 -10.66
N LEU A 302 7.25 15.24 -9.55
CA LEU A 302 6.36 15.78 -8.53
C LEU A 302 5.75 17.09 -9.02
N LEU A 303 4.42 17.15 -9.05
CA LEU A 303 3.70 18.40 -9.34
C LEU A 303 3.91 19.39 -8.19
N LYS A 304 4.20 20.63 -8.55
CA LYS A 304 4.46 21.72 -7.60
C LYS A 304 3.26 22.67 -7.55
N GLY A 305 3.04 23.26 -6.37
CA GLY A 305 2.06 24.34 -6.18
C GLY A 305 2.61 25.69 -6.63
#